data_aeb1ac7f5c4c8fd7a1dbe3e3a7808409
#
_entry.id   aeb1ac7f5c4c8fd7a1dbe3e3a7808409
#
_cell.length_a   1.000
_cell.length_b   1.000
_cell.length_c   1.000
_cell.angle_alpha   90.00
_cell.angle_beta   90.00
_cell.angle_gamma   90.00
#
_symmetry.space_group_name_H-M   'P 1'
#
loop_
_entity.id
_entity.type
_entity.pdbx_description
1 polymer ?
#
loop_
_entity_poly.entity_id
_entity_poly.type
_entity_poly.pdbx_seq_one_letter_code
_entity_poly.pdbx_strand_id
1 'polypeptide(L)'
;MHHFPPTGEKHVYMCVYNIASSVKELGENVTNVGNWGINTVNGKNVYTPPCSQGPGAKAYIITVYALSAAPVITTAPSATTMDVVVAAMTGKLLAKSEITVNYTRP
;
A
#
# COMPACT_ATOMS: atom_id res chain seq x y z
N MET A 1 0.24 2.10 -1.05
CA MET A 1 1.06 3.24 -1.55
C MET A 1 2.51 2.83 -1.62
N HIS A 2 3.14 3.02 -2.73
CA HIS A 2 4.53 2.57 -2.96
C HIS A 2 5.28 3.50 -3.91
N HIS A 3 6.60 3.27 -4.02
CA HIS A 3 7.51 4.02 -4.86
C HIS A 3 8.67 3.10 -5.28
N PHE A 4 9.14 3.25 -6.52
CA PHE A 4 10.34 2.59 -7.02
C PHE A 4 11.47 3.61 -7.12
N PRO A 5 12.47 3.58 -6.22
CA PRO A 5 13.64 4.43 -6.35
C PRO A 5 14.54 3.94 -7.50
N PRO A 6 15.54 4.75 -7.94
CA PRO A 6 16.47 4.35 -8.99
C PRO A 6 17.23 3.04 -8.72
N THR A 7 17.34 2.63 -7.46
CA THR A 7 17.97 1.36 -7.06
C THR A 7 17.11 0.14 -7.42
N GLY A 8 15.85 0.33 -7.80
CA GLY A 8 14.94 -0.75 -8.17
C GLY A 8 14.17 -1.39 -7.03
N GLU A 9 14.54 -1.13 -5.78
CA GLU A 9 13.82 -1.64 -4.62
C GLU A 9 12.49 -0.93 -4.43
N LYS A 10 11.42 -1.70 -4.26
CA LYS A 10 10.11 -1.13 -3.98
C LYS A 10 10.04 -0.64 -2.53
N HIS A 11 9.73 0.64 -2.35
CA HIS A 11 9.43 1.21 -1.04
C HIS A 11 7.92 1.26 -0.83
N VAL A 12 7.44 0.69 0.26
CA VAL A 12 6.02 0.61 0.61
C VAL A 12 5.77 1.45 1.86
N TYR A 13 4.81 2.36 1.76
CA TYR A 13 4.46 3.27 2.86
C TYR A 13 3.13 2.92 3.51
N MET A 14 2.25 2.26 2.78
CA MET A 14 0.93 1.89 3.22
C MET A 14 0.47 0.64 2.48
N CYS A 15 -0.02 -0.35 3.23
CA CYS A 15 -0.62 -1.55 2.67
C CYS A 15 -1.82 -1.94 3.53
N VAL A 16 -3.02 -1.86 2.97
CA VAL A 16 -4.28 -2.18 3.66
C VAL A 16 -5.04 -3.20 2.83
N TYR A 17 -5.61 -4.19 3.48
CA TYR A 17 -6.44 -5.21 2.84
C TYR A 17 -7.66 -5.51 3.70
N ASN A 18 -8.60 -6.29 3.18
CA ASN A 18 -9.88 -6.59 3.84
C ASN A 18 -10.69 -5.31 4.16
N ILE A 19 -10.66 -4.34 3.26
CA ILE A 19 -11.49 -3.15 3.40
C ILE A 19 -12.94 -3.54 3.07
N ALA A 20 -13.86 -3.27 4.00
CA ALA A 20 -15.27 -3.60 3.80
C ALA A 20 -15.86 -2.88 2.57
N SER A 21 -16.74 -3.55 1.84
CA SER A 21 -17.38 -2.97 0.63
C SER A 21 -18.22 -1.72 0.94
N SER A 22 -18.61 -1.52 2.19
CA SER A 22 -19.33 -0.34 2.63
C SER A 22 -18.46 0.91 2.76
N VAL A 23 -17.13 0.75 2.77
CA VAL A 23 -16.18 1.86 2.86
C VAL A 23 -16.09 2.52 1.48
N LYS A 24 -16.41 3.81 1.39
CA LYS A 24 -16.42 4.56 0.13
C LYS A 24 -15.23 5.51 -0.01
N GLU A 25 -14.57 5.84 1.10
CA GLU A 25 -13.41 6.73 1.12
C GLU A 25 -12.52 6.41 2.31
N LEU A 26 -11.25 6.78 2.21
CA LEU A 26 -10.31 6.75 3.33
C LEU A 26 -10.03 8.19 3.74
N GLY A 27 -10.33 8.52 4.98
CA GLY A 27 -10.03 9.82 5.54
C GLY A 27 -8.55 10.03 5.80
N GLU A 28 -8.18 11.26 6.09
CA GLU A 28 -6.83 11.61 6.50
C GLU A 28 -6.46 10.87 7.80
N ASN A 29 -5.24 10.34 7.87
CA ASN A 29 -4.73 9.63 9.05
C ASN A 29 -5.59 8.42 9.48
N VAL A 30 -6.27 7.79 8.53
CA VAL A 30 -7.12 6.62 8.83
C VAL A 30 -6.26 5.47 9.39
N THR A 31 -6.74 4.81 10.46
CA THR A 31 -6.06 3.69 11.10
C THR A 31 -6.96 2.49 11.36
N ASN A 32 -8.27 2.69 11.37
CA ASN A 32 -9.26 1.70 11.80
C ASN A 32 -10.05 1.07 10.66
N VAL A 33 -9.46 0.96 9.48
CA VAL A 33 -10.09 0.41 8.30
C VAL A 33 -9.32 -0.84 7.84
N GLY A 34 -10.02 -1.98 7.68
CA GLY A 34 -9.41 -3.20 7.19
C GLY A 34 -8.29 -3.76 8.08
N ASN A 35 -7.40 -4.51 7.44
CA ASN A 35 -6.20 -5.05 8.06
C ASN A 35 -4.97 -4.40 7.43
N TRP A 36 -3.91 -4.25 8.21
CA TRP A 36 -2.70 -3.56 7.76
C TRP A 36 -1.55 -4.54 7.56
N GLY A 37 -0.92 -4.48 6.38
CA GLY A 37 0.38 -5.08 6.15
C GLY A 37 1.50 -4.17 6.63
N ILE A 38 2.73 -4.66 6.59
CA ILE A 38 3.90 -3.88 7.02
C ILE A 38 4.33 -2.89 5.93
N ASN A 39 4.87 -1.76 6.36
CA ASN A 39 5.58 -0.85 5.47
C ASN A 39 7.08 -1.20 5.44
N THR A 40 7.82 -0.67 4.47
CA THR A 40 9.26 -0.93 4.35
C THR A 40 10.12 0.11 5.08
N VAL A 41 9.51 1.17 5.62
CA VAL A 41 10.24 2.24 6.31
C VAL A 41 10.72 1.77 7.69
N ASN A 42 9.80 1.17 8.45
CA ASN A 42 10.12 0.70 9.80
C ASN A 42 9.57 -0.70 10.11
N GLY A 43 8.95 -1.37 9.14
CA GLY A 43 8.41 -2.73 9.30
C GLY A 43 7.17 -2.84 10.17
N LYS A 44 6.49 -1.73 10.43
CA LYS A 44 5.28 -1.70 11.25
C LYS A 44 4.01 -1.78 10.40
N ASN A 45 2.91 -2.22 11.03
CA ASN A 45 1.60 -2.35 10.39
C ASN A 45 0.83 -1.02 10.45
N VAL A 46 1.43 0.02 9.90
CA VAL A 46 0.88 1.38 9.90
C VAL A 46 1.29 2.09 8.62
N TYR A 47 0.60 3.19 8.31
CA TYR A 47 1.08 4.15 7.33
C TYR A 47 2.27 4.91 7.91
N THR A 48 3.35 5.00 7.12
CA THR A 48 4.48 5.85 7.44
C THR A 48 4.72 6.77 6.25
N PRO A 49 4.65 8.10 6.44
CA PRO A 49 4.83 9.04 5.34
C PRO A 49 6.19 8.87 4.67
N PRO A 50 6.28 9.04 3.35
CA PRO A 50 7.57 9.07 2.69
C PRO A 50 8.36 10.30 3.13
N CYS A 51 9.64 10.09 3.41
CA CYS A 51 10.58 11.17 3.70
C CYS A 51 11.49 11.30 2.48
N SER A 52 11.07 12.09 1.51
CA SER A 52 11.82 12.26 0.26
C SER A 52 13.22 12.79 0.55
N GLN A 53 14.24 12.09 0.06
CA GLN A 53 15.64 12.43 0.22
C GLN A 53 16.22 12.83 -1.14
N GLY A 54 17.12 13.83 -1.10
CA GLY A 54 17.86 14.23 -2.29
C GLY A 54 17.07 15.03 -3.31
N PRO A 55 17.71 15.43 -4.40
CA PRO A 55 17.08 16.22 -5.45
C PRO A 55 16.17 15.39 -6.35
N GLY A 56 15.32 16.06 -7.11
CA GLY A 56 14.46 15.46 -8.11
C GLY A 56 13.10 15.08 -7.61
N ALA A 57 12.18 14.92 -8.56
CA ALA A 57 10.82 14.51 -8.28
C ALA A 57 10.76 13.02 -7.93
N LYS A 58 9.91 12.68 -6.97
CA LYS A 58 9.57 11.31 -6.62
C LYS A 58 8.12 11.03 -6.99
N ALA A 59 7.87 9.88 -7.59
CA ALA A 59 6.53 9.45 -7.94
C ALA A 59 6.04 8.43 -6.90
N TYR A 60 4.98 8.78 -6.19
CA TYR A 60 4.33 7.90 -5.22
C TYR A 60 3.03 7.39 -5.81
N ILE A 61 2.86 6.08 -5.86
CA ILE A 61 1.74 5.43 -6.51
C ILE A 61 0.78 4.91 -5.45
N ILE A 62 -0.48 5.34 -5.52
CA ILE A 62 -1.55 4.82 -4.67
C ILE A 62 -2.44 3.98 -5.56
N THR A 63 -2.56 2.69 -5.27
CA THR A 63 -3.38 1.74 -6.04
C THR A 63 -4.49 1.20 -5.16
N VAL A 64 -5.72 1.21 -5.69
CA VAL A 64 -6.88 0.58 -5.08
C VAL A 64 -7.30 -0.60 -5.95
N TYR A 65 -7.51 -1.75 -5.32
CA TYR A 65 -7.94 -2.97 -6.00
C TYR A 65 -9.35 -3.35 -5.55
N ALA A 66 -10.24 -3.62 -6.51
CA ALA A 66 -11.54 -4.21 -6.25
C ALA A 66 -11.45 -5.71 -6.44
N LEU A 67 -11.85 -6.47 -5.44
CA LEU A 67 -11.72 -7.92 -5.42
C LEU A 67 -13.09 -8.61 -5.36
N SER A 68 -13.20 -9.78 -6.00
CA SER A 68 -14.41 -10.61 -5.95
C SER A 68 -14.57 -11.34 -4.60
N ALA A 69 -13.48 -11.49 -3.85
CA ALA A 69 -13.46 -12.13 -2.54
C ALA A 69 -12.27 -11.59 -1.74
N ALA A 70 -12.32 -11.76 -0.42
CA ALA A 70 -11.21 -11.36 0.44
C ALA A 70 -9.95 -12.18 0.11
N PRO A 71 -8.77 -11.55 0.10
CA PRO A 71 -7.52 -12.29 -0.04
C PRO A 71 -7.31 -13.19 1.18
N VAL A 72 -6.82 -14.40 0.95
CA VAL A 72 -6.50 -15.33 2.04
C VAL A 72 -5.06 -15.05 2.48
N ILE A 73 -4.91 -14.47 3.66
CA ILE A 73 -3.60 -14.13 4.24
C ILE A 73 -3.36 -15.05 5.43
N THR A 74 -2.32 -15.88 5.33
CA THR A 74 -1.95 -16.85 6.37
C THR A 74 -0.70 -16.45 7.14
N THR A 75 -0.01 -15.40 6.69
CA THR A 75 1.18 -14.88 7.39
C THR A 75 0.77 -14.13 8.66
N ALA A 76 1.68 -14.13 9.66
CA ALA A 76 1.53 -13.26 10.81
C ALA A 76 1.52 -11.79 10.34
N PRO A 77 0.86 -10.87 11.08
CA PRO A 77 0.86 -9.45 10.68
C PRO A 77 2.25 -8.87 10.44
N SER A 78 3.22 -9.24 11.26
CA SER A 78 4.61 -8.77 11.12
C SER A 78 5.34 -9.31 9.88
N ALA A 79 4.77 -10.29 9.18
CA ALA A 79 5.32 -10.86 7.96
C ALA A 79 4.45 -10.58 6.72
N THR A 80 3.37 -9.81 6.88
CA THR A 80 2.43 -9.52 5.80
C THR A 80 2.91 -8.30 5.02
N THR A 81 3.71 -8.54 3.99
CA THR A 81 4.22 -7.52 3.08
C THR A 81 3.21 -7.19 1.98
N MET A 82 3.46 -6.11 1.24
CA MET A 82 2.67 -5.79 0.05
C MET A 82 2.69 -6.95 -0.96
N ASP A 83 3.85 -7.59 -1.16
CA ASP A 83 3.96 -8.69 -2.10
C ASP A 83 3.12 -9.91 -1.67
N VAL A 84 3.04 -10.19 -0.38
CA VAL A 84 2.15 -11.23 0.17
C VAL A 84 0.69 -10.90 -0.14
N VAL A 85 0.26 -9.67 0.08
CA VAL A 85 -1.12 -9.24 -0.18
C VAL A 85 -1.43 -9.31 -1.68
N VAL A 86 -0.54 -8.81 -2.53
CA VAL A 86 -0.72 -8.83 -3.99
C VAL A 86 -0.79 -10.27 -4.50
N ALA A 87 0.05 -11.17 -4.02
CA ALA A 87 0.01 -12.57 -4.40
C ALA A 87 -1.32 -13.24 -3.99
N ALA A 88 -1.88 -12.87 -2.85
CA ALA A 88 -3.16 -13.41 -2.36
C ALA A 88 -4.36 -12.92 -3.18
N MET A 89 -4.21 -11.88 -3.99
CA MET A 89 -5.26 -11.37 -4.88
C MET A 89 -5.39 -12.16 -6.19
N THR A 90 -4.50 -13.10 -6.47
CA THR A 90 -4.50 -13.86 -7.72
C THR A 90 -5.85 -14.56 -7.93
N GLY A 91 -6.45 -14.35 -9.11
CA GLY A 91 -7.75 -14.90 -9.47
C GLY A 91 -8.95 -14.17 -8.86
N LYS A 92 -8.73 -13.11 -8.07
CA LYS A 92 -9.80 -12.36 -7.39
C LYS A 92 -9.95 -10.93 -7.87
N LEU A 93 -9.03 -10.44 -8.72
CA LEU A 93 -9.02 -9.05 -9.14
C LEU A 93 -10.16 -8.77 -10.13
N LEU A 94 -11.02 -7.82 -9.80
CA LEU A 94 -12.09 -7.32 -10.68
C LEU A 94 -11.66 -6.06 -11.42
N ALA A 95 -11.01 -5.12 -10.71
CA ALA A 95 -10.57 -3.86 -11.27
C ALA A 95 -9.51 -3.24 -10.38
N LYS A 96 -8.75 -2.31 -10.94
CA LYS A 96 -7.82 -1.48 -10.16
C LYS A 96 -7.83 -0.05 -10.66
N SER A 97 -7.48 0.88 -9.78
CA SER A 97 -7.30 2.28 -10.10
C SER A 97 -6.04 2.79 -9.43
N GLU A 98 -5.28 3.62 -10.13
CA GLU A 98 -4.03 4.18 -9.62
C GLU A 98 -4.04 5.69 -9.69
N ILE A 99 -3.44 6.32 -8.67
CA ILE A 99 -3.12 7.75 -8.66
C ILE A 99 -1.62 7.85 -8.43
N THR A 100 -0.95 8.66 -9.26
CA THR A 100 0.46 8.97 -9.07
C THR A 100 0.58 10.39 -8.54
N VAL A 101 1.24 10.53 -7.39
CA VAL A 101 1.53 11.82 -6.77
C VAL A 101 3.02 12.10 -6.95
N ASN A 102 3.34 13.20 -7.62
CA ASN A 102 4.73 13.62 -7.80
C ASN A 102 5.07 14.66 -6.73
N TYR A 103 6.19 14.46 -6.06
CA TYR A 103 6.67 15.36 -5.03
C TYR A 103 8.15 15.65 -5.25
N THR A 104 8.51 16.92 -5.21
CA THR A 104 9.89 17.36 -5.25
C THR A 104 10.20 18.08 -3.95
N ARG A 105 11.19 17.60 -3.23
CA ARG A 105 11.62 18.24 -1.98
C ARG A 105 12.21 19.62 -2.29
N PRO A 106 11.72 20.68 -1.62
CA PRO A 106 12.27 22.02 -1.80
C PRO A 106 13.71 22.16 -1.30
#